data_b205d7f4e971ffc570fe4f558543abe4
#
_entry.id   b205d7f4e971ffc570fe4f558543abe4
#
_cell.length_a   1.000
_cell.length_b   1.000
_cell.length_c   1.000
_cell.angle_alpha   90.00
_cell.angle_beta   90.00
_cell.angle_gamma   90.00
#
_symmetry.space_group_name_H-M   'P 1'
#
loop_
_entity.id
_entity.type
_entity.pdbx_description
1 polymer ?
#
loop_
_entity_poly.entity_id
_entity_poly.type
_entity_poly.pdbx_seq_one_letter_code
_entity_poly.pdbx_strand_id
1 'polypeptide(L)'
;SLPFGYIALSPDGTVRKYNRYEADLARKDPKDVLGKNFFQEVAPCTRVRDFEGRFREFVDGDDPEDDSTLSFDFEFKFRHGSQRVRIGFVRSPMDREVIVTVNRIRDLGLALEPQLEHRSVDGEWVDAVGQSVVTVGSDFWLALDELHSGYPEADRRSMQHQLGKSWGTSYVQRVEGFVQESRHRTLREVELQVALQALSGAVGLLGLGRFEVHLDYRDRGLVVISHAGSPLATAPVHHDGPRCHLLAGLHAGFLEHLSGRAV
;
A
#
# COMPACT_ATOMS: atom_id res chain seq x y z
N SER A 1 14.34 9.16 -12.43
CA SER A 1 14.99 8.51 -11.28
C SER A 1 14.13 7.34 -10.83
N LEU A 2 14.74 6.26 -10.38
CA LEU A 2 14.01 5.10 -9.86
C LEU A 2 13.28 5.51 -8.56
N PRO A 3 12.03 5.08 -8.33
CA PRO A 3 11.26 5.42 -7.14
C PRO A 3 11.62 4.58 -5.90
N PHE A 4 12.80 3.97 -5.90
CA PHE A 4 13.33 3.13 -4.83
C PHE A 4 14.84 3.31 -4.69
N GLY A 5 15.39 2.93 -3.53
CA GLY A 5 16.82 2.92 -3.29
C GLY A 5 17.52 1.87 -4.16
N TYR A 6 18.56 2.27 -4.86
CA TYR A 6 19.41 1.40 -5.66
C TYR A 6 20.86 1.57 -5.25
N ILE A 7 21.47 0.50 -4.80
CA ILE A 7 22.86 0.46 -4.34
C ILE A 7 23.53 -0.73 -5.02
N ALA A 8 24.68 -0.55 -5.65
CA ALA A 8 25.49 -1.67 -6.12
C ALA A 8 26.69 -1.84 -5.18
N LEU A 9 26.87 -3.04 -4.68
CA LEU A 9 27.94 -3.42 -3.78
C LEU A 9 28.85 -4.46 -4.45
N SER A 10 30.17 -4.31 -4.29
CA SER A 10 31.07 -5.41 -4.57
C SER A 10 30.94 -6.53 -3.54
N PRO A 11 31.45 -7.75 -3.77
CA PRO A 11 31.32 -8.87 -2.84
C PRO A 11 31.85 -8.61 -1.44
N ASP A 12 32.82 -7.70 -1.27
CA ASP A 12 33.35 -7.27 0.02
C ASP A 12 32.47 -6.22 0.73
N GLY A 13 31.38 -5.77 0.08
CA GLY A 13 30.45 -4.77 0.62
C GLY A 13 30.84 -3.33 0.31
N THR A 14 31.81 -3.08 -0.61
CA THR A 14 32.17 -1.73 -1.03
C THR A 14 31.12 -1.17 -1.98
N VAL A 15 30.67 0.07 -1.75
CA VAL A 15 29.67 0.77 -2.57
C VAL A 15 30.25 1.18 -3.91
N ARG A 16 29.67 0.67 -5.00
CA ARG A 16 30.03 0.98 -6.39
C ARG A 16 29.07 1.96 -7.04
N LYS A 17 27.78 1.85 -6.73
CA LYS A 17 26.74 2.76 -7.23
C LYS A 17 25.78 3.08 -6.09
N TYR A 18 25.28 4.30 -6.08
CA TYR A 18 24.35 4.78 -5.06
C TYR A 18 23.42 5.81 -5.72
N ASN A 19 22.14 5.53 -5.80
CA ASN A 19 21.24 6.41 -6.52
C ASN A 19 20.82 7.62 -5.66
N ARG A 20 20.37 8.67 -6.36
CA ARG A 20 19.97 9.92 -5.71
C ARG A 20 18.75 9.74 -4.79
N TYR A 21 17.84 8.85 -5.13
CA TYR A 21 16.69 8.56 -4.29
C TYR A 21 17.11 8.07 -2.89
N GLU A 22 18.04 7.13 -2.82
CA GLU A 22 18.57 6.64 -1.54
C GLU A 22 19.41 7.70 -0.83
N ALA A 23 20.19 8.46 -1.58
CA ALA A 23 21.02 9.55 -1.06
C ALA A 23 20.19 10.63 -0.36
N ASP A 24 19.15 11.11 -1.02
CA ASP A 24 18.25 12.14 -0.50
C ASP A 24 17.56 11.67 0.78
N LEU A 25 17.10 10.41 0.82
CA LEU A 25 16.44 9.84 1.98
C LEU A 25 17.40 9.53 3.14
N ALA A 26 18.60 9.06 2.84
CA ALA A 26 19.65 8.82 3.83
C ALA A 26 20.36 10.14 4.27
N ARG A 27 20.03 11.26 3.66
CA ARG A 27 20.69 12.58 3.85
C ARG A 27 22.20 12.49 3.68
N LYS A 28 22.64 11.80 2.61
CA LYS A 28 24.05 11.60 2.27
C LYS A 28 24.32 12.11 0.86
N ASP A 29 25.53 12.62 0.61
CA ASP A 29 25.97 12.86 -0.76
C ASP A 29 26.43 11.52 -1.38
N PRO A 30 25.96 11.14 -2.59
CA PRO A 30 26.43 9.95 -3.28
C PRO A 30 27.95 9.88 -3.39
N LYS A 31 28.62 11.03 -3.59
CA LYS A 31 30.08 11.12 -3.71
C LYS A 31 30.80 10.71 -2.43
N ASP A 32 30.18 10.98 -1.28
CA ASP A 32 30.75 10.64 0.03
C ASP A 32 30.58 9.17 0.40
N VAL A 33 29.73 8.46 -0.36
CA VAL A 33 29.37 7.06 -0.10
C VAL A 33 30.13 6.10 -1.00
N LEU A 34 30.43 6.51 -2.23
CA LEU A 34 31.14 5.68 -3.19
C LEU A 34 32.53 5.28 -2.69
N GLY A 35 32.88 4.01 -2.87
CA GLY A 35 34.16 3.43 -2.46
C GLY A 35 34.25 3.07 -0.97
N LYS A 36 33.26 3.44 -0.15
CA LYS A 36 33.20 3.07 1.28
C LYS A 36 32.54 1.72 1.48
N ASN A 37 32.85 1.06 2.59
CA ASN A 37 32.16 -0.16 2.98
C ASN A 37 30.76 0.15 3.52
N PHE A 38 29.75 -0.49 2.91
CA PHE A 38 28.34 -0.23 3.22
C PHE A 38 28.02 -0.55 4.69
N PHE A 39 28.46 -1.70 5.17
CA PHE A 39 28.14 -2.21 6.51
C PHE A 39 28.93 -1.54 7.62
N GLN A 40 30.14 -1.04 7.33
CA GLN A 40 31.02 -0.45 8.34
C GLN A 40 30.91 1.06 8.41
N GLU A 41 30.77 1.73 7.25
CA GLU A 41 30.91 3.19 7.16
C GLU A 41 29.61 3.88 6.73
N VAL A 42 28.86 3.26 5.81
CA VAL A 42 27.68 3.91 5.22
C VAL A 42 26.43 3.66 6.05
N ALA A 43 26.15 2.42 6.39
CA ALA A 43 24.96 2.03 7.12
C ALA A 43 25.29 0.99 8.23
N PRO A 44 26.02 1.38 9.29
CA PRO A 44 26.45 0.47 10.36
C PRO A 44 25.28 -0.25 11.07
N CYS A 45 24.06 0.32 11.00
CA CYS A 45 22.85 -0.31 11.53
C CYS A 45 22.44 -1.59 10.78
N THR A 46 22.97 -1.81 9.58
CA THR A 46 22.74 -3.03 8.79
C THR A 46 23.76 -4.14 9.10
N ARG A 47 24.75 -3.86 9.96
CA ARG A 47 25.76 -4.83 10.38
C ARG A 47 25.20 -5.83 11.40
N VAL A 48 24.18 -6.55 10.97
CA VAL A 48 23.48 -7.58 11.74
C VAL A 48 23.29 -8.81 10.88
N ARG A 49 23.08 -9.98 11.54
CA ARG A 49 22.90 -11.25 10.84
C ARG A 49 21.77 -11.20 9.80
N ASP A 50 20.67 -10.52 10.13
CA ASP A 50 19.49 -10.46 9.29
C ASP A 50 19.67 -9.59 8.04
N PHE A 51 20.76 -8.83 7.91
CA PHE A 51 21.09 -8.08 6.72
C PHE A 51 22.49 -8.43 6.19
N GLU A 52 23.56 -8.05 6.87
CA GLU A 52 24.93 -8.37 6.43
C GLU A 52 25.16 -9.87 6.34
N GLY A 53 24.63 -10.67 7.29
CA GLY A 53 24.72 -12.14 7.24
C GLY A 53 24.10 -12.69 5.97
N ARG A 54 22.85 -12.28 5.65
CA ARG A 54 22.19 -12.68 4.40
C ARG A 54 22.93 -12.22 3.14
N PHE A 55 23.55 -11.04 3.19
CA PHE A 55 24.36 -10.54 2.08
C PHE A 55 25.57 -11.44 1.86
N ARG A 56 26.27 -11.85 2.92
CA ARG A 56 27.42 -12.77 2.84
C ARG A 56 27.01 -14.14 2.32
N GLU A 57 25.95 -14.71 2.87
CA GLU A 57 25.39 -15.97 2.40
C GLU A 57 25.00 -15.88 0.89
N PHE A 58 24.41 -14.77 0.47
CA PHE A 58 24.05 -14.53 -0.92
C PHE A 58 25.29 -14.39 -1.83
N VAL A 59 26.36 -13.74 -1.36
CA VAL A 59 27.61 -13.59 -2.11
C VAL A 59 28.36 -14.93 -2.23
N ASP A 60 28.44 -15.68 -1.13
CA ASP A 60 29.22 -16.91 -1.02
C ASP A 60 28.52 -18.15 -1.60
N GLY A 61 27.22 -18.04 -1.90
CA GLY A 61 26.45 -19.14 -2.50
C GLY A 61 27.00 -19.56 -3.86
N ASP A 62 27.37 -20.85 -3.99
CA ASP A 62 28.09 -21.41 -5.13
C ASP A 62 27.19 -21.76 -6.33
N ASP A 63 25.87 -21.66 -6.24
CA ASP A 63 24.98 -22.08 -7.32
C ASP A 63 24.51 -20.90 -8.20
N PRO A 64 25.02 -20.78 -9.45
CA PRO A 64 24.60 -19.71 -10.33
C PRO A 64 23.20 -19.88 -10.93
N GLU A 65 22.58 -21.06 -10.80
CA GLU A 65 21.22 -21.34 -11.29
C GLU A 65 20.14 -21.25 -10.20
N ASP A 66 20.52 -21.32 -8.92
CA ASP A 66 19.60 -21.22 -7.81
C ASP A 66 19.67 -19.80 -7.23
N ASP A 67 18.60 -19.02 -7.45
CA ASP A 67 18.32 -17.69 -6.94
C ASP A 67 19.31 -16.56 -7.27
N SER A 68 19.22 -16.05 -8.49
CA SER A 68 19.81 -14.74 -8.85
C SER A 68 19.23 -13.59 -8.03
N THR A 69 18.24 -13.85 -7.17
CA THR A 69 17.53 -12.84 -6.36
C THR A 69 17.14 -13.36 -4.98
N LEU A 70 17.35 -12.53 -3.96
CA LEU A 70 16.87 -12.75 -2.60
C LEU A 70 16.08 -11.54 -2.14
N SER A 71 14.90 -11.73 -1.56
CA SER A 71 14.09 -10.63 -1.04
C SER A 71 13.64 -10.91 0.39
N PHE A 72 13.73 -9.90 1.28
CA PHE A 72 13.31 -9.99 2.67
C PHE A 72 12.92 -8.64 3.23
N ASP A 73 12.12 -8.65 4.28
CA ASP A 73 11.76 -7.44 5.02
C ASP A 73 12.79 -7.16 6.10
N PHE A 74 13.17 -5.90 6.26
CA PHE A 74 14.12 -5.45 7.27
C PHE A 74 13.62 -4.18 7.96
N GLU A 75 13.89 -4.03 9.26
CA GLU A 75 13.48 -2.87 10.03
C GLU A 75 14.71 -2.05 10.45
N PHE A 76 14.82 -0.84 9.90
CA PHE A 76 15.79 0.14 10.39
C PHE A 76 15.28 0.76 11.69
N LYS A 77 16.06 0.68 12.74
CA LYS A 77 15.77 1.34 14.02
C LYS A 77 16.53 2.65 14.13
N PHE A 78 15.81 3.76 14.15
CA PHE A 78 16.35 5.10 14.33
C PHE A 78 15.99 5.64 15.71
N ARG A 79 16.66 6.72 16.15
CA ARG A 79 16.34 7.38 17.43
C ARG A 79 14.91 7.93 17.50
N HIS A 80 14.29 8.17 16.38
CA HIS A 80 12.95 8.79 16.26
C HIS A 80 11.89 7.85 15.69
N GLY A 81 12.12 6.55 15.69
CA GLY A 81 11.18 5.56 15.18
C GLY A 81 11.85 4.45 14.38
N SER A 82 11.07 3.50 13.91
CA SER A 82 11.54 2.43 13.04
C SER A 82 10.99 2.61 11.62
N GLN A 83 11.75 2.13 10.64
CA GLN A 83 11.33 2.12 9.24
C GLN A 83 11.51 0.73 8.68
N ARG A 84 10.41 0.12 8.28
CA ARG A 84 10.42 -1.19 7.62
C ARG A 84 10.66 -1.01 6.12
N VAL A 85 11.51 -1.87 5.57
CA VAL A 85 11.89 -1.83 4.16
C VAL A 85 11.90 -3.25 3.60
N ARG A 86 11.57 -3.40 2.33
CA ARG A 86 11.84 -4.62 1.59
C ARG A 86 13.18 -4.49 0.89
N ILE A 87 14.11 -5.33 1.27
CA ILE A 87 15.42 -5.43 0.65
C ILE A 87 15.37 -6.49 -0.43
N GLY A 88 15.92 -6.19 -1.59
CA GLY A 88 16.17 -7.17 -2.63
C GLY A 88 17.66 -7.22 -2.94
N PHE A 89 18.24 -8.40 -2.99
CA PHE A 89 19.56 -8.64 -3.54
C PHE A 89 19.42 -9.28 -4.93
N VAL A 90 20.14 -8.75 -5.89
CA VAL A 90 20.16 -9.25 -7.26
C VAL A 90 21.60 -9.35 -7.70
N ARG A 91 22.06 -10.50 -8.22
CA ARG A 91 23.39 -10.65 -8.80
C ARG A 91 23.45 -9.93 -10.15
N SER A 92 24.43 -9.05 -10.32
CA SER A 92 24.70 -8.46 -11.62
C SER A 92 25.39 -9.49 -12.51
N PRO A 93 24.85 -9.80 -13.70
CA PRO A 93 25.45 -10.79 -14.57
C PRO A 93 26.80 -10.35 -15.19
N MET A 94 27.10 -9.04 -15.15
CA MET A 94 28.28 -8.49 -15.83
C MET A 94 29.44 -8.13 -14.90
N ASP A 95 29.14 -7.63 -13.69
CA ASP A 95 30.16 -6.96 -12.88
C ASP A 95 30.50 -7.65 -11.55
N ARG A 96 29.98 -8.85 -11.28
CA ARG A 96 30.03 -9.51 -9.99
C ARG A 96 29.56 -8.64 -8.81
N GLU A 97 28.78 -7.59 -9.12
CA GLU A 97 28.18 -6.72 -8.14
C GLU A 97 26.88 -7.33 -7.63
N VAL A 98 26.55 -7.05 -6.38
CA VAL A 98 25.23 -7.31 -5.83
C VAL A 98 24.44 -5.99 -5.85
N ILE A 99 23.36 -5.98 -6.59
CA ILE A 99 22.42 -4.88 -6.60
C ILE A 99 21.53 -5.02 -5.38
N VAL A 100 21.58 -4.06 -4.48
CA VAL A 100 20.70 -3.94 -3.32
C VAL A 100 19.59 -2.96 -3.67
N THR A 101 18.37 -3.43 -3.74
CA THR A 101 17.18 -2.59 -3.87
C THR A 101 16.61 -2.35 -2.47
N VAL A 102 16.36 -1.09 -2.14
CA VAL A 102 15.72 -0.66 -0.89
C VAL A 102 14.36 -0.09 -1.25
N ASN A 103 13.38 -0.96 -1.26
CA ASN A 103 11.98 -0.53 -1.30
C ASN A 103 11.58 -0.20 0.13
N ARG A 104 11.53 1.09 0.41
CA ARG A 104 10.86 1.50 1.64
C ARG A 104 9.42 1.08 1.46
N ILE A 105 9.12 -0.08 2.03
CA ILE A 105 7.76 -0.33 2.39
C ILE A 105 7.48 0.92 3.22
N ARG A 106 6.73 1.82 2.66
CA ARG A 106 6.02 2.79 3.47
C ARG A 106 5.02 1.96 4.26
N ASP A 107 5.61 1.08 5.06
CA ASP A 107 4.92 0.33 6.07
C ASP A 107 4.60 1.35 7.12
N LEU A 108 3.56 1.90 6.85
CA LEU A 108 2.81 2.73 7.72
C LEU A 108 2.20 1.88 8.81
N GLY A 109 2.56 0.61 8.84
CA GLY A 109 1.94 -0.35 9.72
C GLY A 109 0.44 -0.43 9.54
N LEU A 110 -0.06 0.14 8.45
CA LEU A 110 -1.45 0.19 8.04
C LEU A 110 -1.70 -0.67 6.79
N ALA A 111 -0.70 -1.46 6.33
CA ALA A 111 -0.97 -2.52 5.38
C ALA A 111 -1.94 -3.49 6.07
N LEU A 112 -3.21 -3.20 5.93
CA LEU A 112 -4.27 -4.15 6.13
C LEU A 112 -4.07 -5.16 5.00
N GLU A 113 -3.23 -6.18 5.27
CA GLU A 113 -3.16 -7.30 4.35
C GLU A 113 -4.55 -7.92 4.29
N PRO A 114 -5.03 -8.21 3.07
CA PRO A 114 -6.31 -8.83 2.89
C PRO A 114 -6.34 -10.21 3.53
N GLN A 115 -6.83 -10.28 4.75
CA GLN A 115 -7.13 -11.54 5.41
C GLN A 115 -8.62 -11.55 5.73
N LEU A 116 -9.35 -12.37 4.96
CA LEU A 116 -10.65 -12.83 5.39
C LEU A 116 -10.42 -14.10 6.19
N GLU A 117 -10.65 -14.03 7.49
CA GLU A 117 -10.60 -15.20 8.35
C GLU A 117 -12.01 -15.80 8.47
N HIS A 118 -12.13 -17.08 8.13
CA HIS A 118 -13.33 -17.83 8.35
C HIS A 118 -13.30 -18.40 9.78
N ARG A 119 -14.20 -17.95 10.64
CA ARG A 119 -14.41 -18.56 11.95
C ARG A 119 -15.33 -19.76 11.78
N SER A 120 -14.77 -20.97 11.86
CA SER A 120 -15.44 -22.21 11.55
C SER A 120 -16.56 -22.61 12.52
N VAL A 121 -16.64 -22.02 13.71
CA VAL A 121 -17.61 -22.40 14.73
C VAL A 121 -19.02 -21.89 14.39
N ASP A 122 -19.11 -20.69 13.76
CA ASP A 122 -20.40 -20.03 13.51
C ASP A 122 -20.64 -19.72 12.02
N GLY A 123 -19.75 -20.11 11.12
CA GLY A 123 -19.83 -19.79 9.70
C GLY A 123 -19.61 -18.29 9.39
N GLU A 124 -19.02 -17.56 10.34
CA GLU A 124 -18.80 -16.14 10.27
C GLU A 124 -17.51 -15.83 9.48
N TRP A 125 -17.60 -14.89 8.55
CA TRP A 125 -16.43 -14.28 7.91
C TRP A 125 -16.07 -12.97 8.60
N VAL A 126 -14.82 -12.81 8.94
CA VAL A 126 -14.31 -11.61 9.62
C VAL A 126 -13.25 -10.98 8.73
N ASP A 127 -13.34 -9.67 8.55
CA ASP A 127 -12.32 -8.92 7.81
C ASP A 127 -11.06 -8.63 8.67
N ALA A 128 -10.06 -8.00 8.04
CA ALA A 128 -8.80 -7.68 8.69
C ALA A 128 -8.93 -6.72 9.90
N VAL A 129 -10.06 -6.02 10.03
CA VAL A 129 -10.36 -5.16 11.18
C VAL A 129 -11.27 -5.84 12.21
N GLY A 130 -11.47 -7.15 12.08
CA GLY A 130 -12.22 -7.95 13.03
C GLY A 130 -13.74 -7.82 12.92
N GLN A 131 -14.26 -7.32 11.80
CA GLN A 131 -15.69 -7.16 11.59
C GLN A 131 -16.28 -8.32 10.82
N SER A 132 -17.48 -8.76 11.26
CA SER A 132 -18.29 -9.70 10.50
C SER A 132 -18.65 -9.13 9.13
N VAL A 133 -18.38 -9.90 8.09
CA VAL A 133 -18.68 -9.54 6.70
C VAL A 133 -19.60 -10.59 6.08
N VAL A 134 -20.43 -10.14 5.16
CA VAL A 134 -21.26 -11.01 4.34
C VAL A 134 -20.70 -11.00 2.93
N THR A 135 -20.43 -12.19 2.39
CA THR A 135 -20.03 -12.33 0.99
C THR A 135 -21.28 -12.40 0.12
N VAL A 136 -21.38 -11.52 -0.86
CA VAL A 136 -22.47 -11.50 -1.83
C VAL A 136 -21.89 -11.61 -3.24
N GLY A 137 -22.63 -12.28 -4.13
CA GLY A 137 -22.25 -12.32 -5.54
C GLY A 137 -22.40 -10.94 -6.21
N SER A 138 -21.76 -10.75 -7.36
CA SER A 138 -21.89 -9.52 -8.15
C SER A 138 -23.33 -9.26 -8.61
N ASP A 139 -24.14 -10.30 -8.74
CA ASP A 139 -25.56 -10.25 -9.05
C ASP A 139 -26.39 -9.52 -7.98
N PHE A 140 -25.97 -9.54 -6.73
CA PHE A 140 -26.60 -8.75 -5.67
C PHE A 140 -26.59 -7.25 -6.00
N TRP A 141 -25.47 -6.76 -6.53
CA TRP A 141 -25.35 -5.35 -6.89
C TRP A 141 -26.21 -4.99 -8.10
N LEU A 142 -26.39 -5.93 -9.04
CA LEU A 142 -27.32 -5.78 -10.17
C LEU A 142 -28.76 -5.70 -9.69
N ALA A 143 -29.15 -6.60 -8.78
CA ALA A 143 -30.49 -6.59 -8.20
C ALA A 143 -30.77 -5.30 -7.41
N LEU A 144 -29.75 -4.77 -6.71
CA LEU A 144 -29.87 -3.48 -6.02
C LEU A 144 -30.07 -2.32 -7.00
N ASP A 145 -29.40 -2.33 -8.14
CA ASP A 145 -29.58 -1.30 -9.20
C ASP A 145 -30.96 -1.42 -9.87
N GLU A 146 -31.40 -2.64 -10.15
CA GLU A 146 -32.76 -2.91 -10.67
C GLU A 146 -33.87 -2.44 -9.71
N LEU A 147 -33.69 -2.62 -8.41
CA LEU A 147 -34.62 -2.15 -7.38
C LEU A 147 -34.87 -0.64 -7.49
N HIS A 148 -33.86 0.10 -7.90
CA HIS A 148 -33.95 1.55 -8.07
C HIS A 148 -34.35 1.98 -9.49
N SER A 149 -34.57 1.05 -10.42
CA SER A 149 -34.86 1.36 -11.84
C SER A 149 -36.12 2.19 -12.07
N GLY A 150 -37.07 2.15 -11.14
CA GLY A 150 -38.31 2.94 -11.19
C GLY A 150 -38.11 4.42 -10.81
N TYR A 151 -36.97 4.86 -10.35
CA TYR A 151 -36.70 6.25 -9.98
C TYR A 151 -36.03 7.01 -11.12
N PRO A 152 -36.23 8.36 -11.19
CA PRO A 152 -35.46 9.22 -12.10
C PRO A 152 -33.95 9.02 -11.91
N GLU A 153 -33.19 9.13 -13.01
CA GLU A 153 -31.75 8.87 -12.98
C GLU A 153 -30.99 9.74 -11.97
N ALA A 154 -31.37 11.01 -11.86
CA ALA A 154 -30.76 11.93 -10.90
C ALA A 154 -30.95 11.47 -9.44
N ASP A 155 -32.14 10.96 -9.11
CA ASP A 155 -32.47 10.46 -7.78
C ASP A 155 -31.71 9.18 -7.48
N ARG A 156 -31.60 8.28 -8.45
CA ARG A 156 -30.81 7.04 -8.32
C ARG A 156 -29.34 7.34 -8.05
N ARG A 157 -28.76 8.27 -8.80
CA ARG A 157 -27.36 8.71 -8.60
C ARG A 157 -27.16 9.27 -7.21
N SER A 158 -28.07 10.12 -6.75
CA SER A 158 -28.05 10.71 -5.43
C SER A 158 -28.14 9.64 -4.34
N MET A 159 -29.07 8.69 -4.48
CA MET A 159 -29.27 7.60 -3.52
C MET A 159 -28.03 6.69 -3.43
N GLN A 160 -27.47 6.28 -4.57
CA GLN A 160 -26.26 5.48 -4.61
C GLN A 160 -25.06 6.20 -3.98
N HIS A 161 -24.89 7.49 -4.28
CA HIS A 161 -23.85 8.31 -3.70
C HIS A 161 -24.02 8.45 -2.18
N GLN A 162 -25.21 8.73 -1.71
CA GLN A 162 -25.53 8.82 -0.27
C GLN A 162 -25.27 7.50 0.46
N LEU A 163 -25.69 6.38 -0.12
CA LEU A 163 -25.44 5.05 0.42
C LEU A 163 -23.94 4.78 0.51
N GLY A 164 -23.20 5.06 -0.56
CA GLY A 164 -21.76 4.93 -0.58
C GLY A 164 -21.08 5.80 0.47
N LYS A 165 -21.51 7.04 0.61
CA LYS A 165 -20.97 7.99 1.58
C LYS A 165 -21.18 7.53 3.02
N SER A 166 -22.40 7.09 3.36
CA SER A 166 -22.71 6.53 4.67
C SER A 166 -21.87 5.30 4.97
N TRP A 167 -21.75 4.40 3.99
CA TRP A 167 -20.91 3.21 4.13
C TRP A 167 -19.44 3.54 4.29
N GLY A 168 -18.90 4.44 3.45
CA GLY A 168 -17.52 4.89 3.52
C GLY A 168 -17.17 5.53 4.86
N THR A 169 -18.06 6.38 5.38
CA THR A 169 -17.88 7.00 6.71
C THR A 169 -17.84 5.95 7.83
N SER A 170 -18.77 5.00 7.81
CA SER A 170 -18.80 3.92 8.80
C SER A 170 -17.58 3.02 8.69
N TYR A 171 -17.15 2.74 7.46
CA TYR A 171 -16.00 1.86 7.22
C TYR A 171 -14.68 2.48 7.65
N VAL A 172 -14.44 3.76 7.31
CA VAL A 172 -13.21 4.45 7.71
C VAL A 172 -13.11 4.63 9.21
N GLN A 173 -14.22 4.83 9.91
CA GLN A 173 -14.24 4.90 11.37
C GLN A 173 -13.78 3.58 12.02
N ARG A 174 -14.18 2.44 11.44
CA ARG A 174 -13.73 1.12 11.92
C ARG A 174 -12.25 0.89 11.65
N VAL A 175 -11.79 1.23 10.45
CA VAL A 175 -10.36 1.16 10.11
C VAL A 175 -9.55 2.05 11.07
N GLU A 176 -10.04 3.24 11.38
CA GLU A 176 -9.40 4.14 12.35
C GLU A 176 -9.35 3.54 13.75
N GLY A 177 -10.45 2.93 14.21
CA GLY A 177 -10.47 2.22 15.50
C GLY A 177 -9.41 1.13 15.56
N PHE A 178 -9.31 0.29 14.54
CA PHE A 178 -8.28 -0.74 14.44
C PHE A 178 -6.86 -0.15 14.44
N VAL A 179 -6.64 0.93 13.69
CA VAL A 179 -5.34 1.62 13.64
C VAL A 179 -4.99 2.21 15.00
N GLN A 180 -5.95 2.82 15.67
CA GLN A 180 -5.77 3.42 16.99
C GLN A 180 -5.43 2.36 18.06
N GLU A 181 -6.13 1.24 18.05
CA GLU A 181 -5.87 0.11 18.96
C GLU A 181 -4.52 -0.55 18.71
N SER A 182 -4.18 -0.78 17.43
CA SER A 182 -2.97 -1.52 17.04
C SER A 182 -1.71 -0.66 17.01
N ARG A 183 -1.83 0.65 16.77
CA ARG A 183 -0.70 1.55 16.49
C ARG A 183 -0.66 2.80 17.37
N HIS A 184 -1.68 3.06 18.19
CA HIS A 184 -1.81 4.25 19.04
C HIS A 184 -1.74 5.56 18.25
N ARG A 185 -2.25 5.55 17.01
CA ARG A 185 -2.32 6.71 16.09
C ARG A 185 -3.65 6.72 15.38
N THR A 186 -4.08 7.91 14.97
CA THR A 186 -5.27 8.08 14.13
C THR A 186 -4.87 8.14 12.64
N LEU A 187 -5.83 7.87 11.75
CA LEU A 187 -5.61 8.02 10.31
C LEU A 187 -5.27 9.45 9.90
N ARG A 188 -5.65 10.45 10.70
CA ARG A 188 -5.35 11.87 10.47
C ARG A 188 -3.94 12.26 10.87
N GLU A 189 -3.30 11.47 11.73
CA GLU A 189 -1.91 11.71 12.17
C GLU A 189 -0.87 11.08 11.23
N VAL A 190 -1.34 10.31 10.26
CA VAL A 190 -0.48 9.74 9.24
C VAL A 190 -0.58 10.56 7.94
N GLU A 191 0.43 10.44 7.08
CA GLU A 191 0.43 11.10 5.79
C GLU A 191 -0.80 10.66 4.96
N LEU A 192 -1.48 11.60 4.30
CA LEU A 192 -2.72 11.33 3.56
C LEU A 192 -2.59 10.16 2.57
N GLN A 193 -1.50 10.11 1.81
CA GLN A 193 -1.26 9.02 0.85
C GLN A 193 -1.24 7.65 1.52
N VAL A 194 -0.81 7.60 2.74
CA VAL A 194 -0.73 6.43 3.62
C VAL A 194 -2.08 5.97 4.06
N ALA A 195 -2.85 6.89 4.62
CA ALA A 195 -4.22 6.61 5.02
C ALA A 195 -5.03 6.10 3.82
N LEU A 196 -4.86 6.72 2.65
CA LEU A 196 -5.55 6.33 1.43
C LEU A 196 -5.10 4.95 0.90
N GLN A 197 -3.81 4.61 1.03
CA GLN A 197 -3.33 3.26 0.67
C GLN A 197 -3.90 2.18 1.60
N ALA A 198 -3.97 2.46 2.90
CA ALA A 198 -4.59 1.55 3.86
C ALA A 198 -6.07 1.31 3.52
N LEU A 199 -6.79 2.39 3.22
CA LEU A 199 -8.19 2.32 2.80
C LEU A 199 -8.36 1.57 1.47
N SER A 200 -7.43 1.75 0.51
CA SER A 200 -7.43 0.99 -0.76
C SER A 200 -7.25 -0.51 -0.52
N GLY A 201 -6.34 -0.89 0.35
CA GLY A 201 -6.18 -2.28 0.77
C GLY A 201 -7.47 -2.83 1.37
N ALA A 202 -8.06 -2.10 2.30
CA ALA A 202 -9.31 -2.47 2.97
C ALA A 202 -10.49 -2.61 1.98
N VAL A 203 -10.62 -1.71 1.03
CA VAL A 203 -11.66 -1.79 -0.04
C VAL A 203 -11.43 -2.99 -0.95
N GLY A 204 -10.17 -3.29 -1.26
CA GLY A 204 -9.80 -4.50 -2.03
C GLY A 204 -10.27 -5.79 -1.37
N LEU A 205 -10.26 -5.84 -0.03
CA LEU A 205 -10.78 -6.95 0.76
C LEU A 205 -12.27 -7.19 0.59
N LEU A 206 -13.03 -6.10 0.44
CA LEU A 206 -14.46 -6.17 0.21
C LEU A 206 -14.79 -6.65 -1.21
N GLY A 207 -13.79 -7.00 -2.03
CA GLY A 207 -13.99 -7.41 -3.42
C GLY A 207 -14.41 -6.27 -4.34
N LEU A 208 -14.27 -5.02 -3.91
CA LEU A 208 -14.68 -3.86 -4.68
C LEU A 208 -13.60 -3.39 -5.68
N GLY A 209 -12.50 -4.12 -5.79
CA GLY A 209 -11.35 -3.75 -6.62
C GLY A 209 -10.31 -2.93 -5.86
N ARG A 210 -9.33 -2.41 -6.59
CA ARG A 210 -8.26 -1.56 -6.04
C ARG A 210 -8.41 -0.15 -6.55
N PHE A 211 -8.13 0.82 -5.70
CA PHE A 211 -8.07 2.21 -6.14
C PHE A 211 -6.69 2.81 -5.92
N GLU A 212 -6.33 3.72 -6.81
CA GLU A 212 -5.14 4.55 -6.73
C GLU A 212 -5.55 6.01 -6.62
N VAL A 213 -4.81 6.75 -5.79
CA VAL A 213 -5.08 8.17 -5.57
C VAL A 213 -3.96 8.98 -6.22
N HIS A 214 -4.36 9.86 -7.12
CA HIS A 214 -3.46 10.77 -7.82
C HIS A 214 -3.57 12.16 -7.19
N LEU A 215 -2.49 12.60 -6.56
CA LEU A 215 -2.40 13.88 -5.88
C LEU A 215 -1.74 14.98 -6.73
N ASP A 216 -1.53 14.72 -8.03
CA ASP A 216 -0.86 15.64 -8.96
C ASP A 216 -1.58 16.98 -9.10
N TYR A 217 -2.88 16.99 -8.81
CA TYR A 217 -3.74 18.17 -8.91
C TYR A 217 -4.15 18.75 -7.55
N ARG A 218 -3.51 18.32 -6.47
CA ARG A 218 -3.83 18.76 -5.10
C ARG A 218 -3.79 20.28 -4.92
N ASP A 219 -2.83 20.94 -5.60
CA ASP A 219 -2.69 22.39 -5.55
C ASP A 219 -3.86 23.13 -6.19
N ARG A 220 -4.68 22.44 -6.99
CA ARG A 220 -5.93 22.90 -7.57
C ARG A 220 -7.16 22.48 -6.77
N GLY A 221 -6.97 21.87 -5.61
CA GLY A 221 -8.05 21.33 -4.79
C GLY A 221 -8.70 20.06 -5.34
N LEU A 222 -8.05 19.36 -6.29
CA LEU A 222 -8.55 18.15 -6.91
C LEU A 222 -7.78 16.92 -6.43
N VAL A 223 -8.53 15.88 -6.07
CA VAL A 223 -8.03 14.53 -5.85
C VAL A 223 -8.66 13.63 -6.92
N VAL A 224 -7.84 12.96 -7.71
CA VAL A 224 -8.30 12.01 -8.72
C VAL A 224 -8.12 10.61 -8.18
N ILE A 225 -9.18 9.81 -8.21
CA ILE A 225 -9.17 8.41 -7.78
C ILE A 225 -9.47 7.54 -9.00
N SER A 226 -8.53 6.71 -9.39
CA SER A 226 -8.74 5.66 -10.38
C SER A 226 -9.08 4.36 -9.68
N HIS A 227 -10.05 3.62 -10.21
CA HIS A 227 -10.53 2.38 -9.64
C HIS A 227 -10.46 1.27 -10.68
N ALA A 228 -9.78 0.18 -10.37
CA ALA A 228 -9.61 -0.96 -11.26
C ALA A 228 -10.21 -2.24 -10.65
N GLY A 229 -10.78 -3.08 -11.51
CA GLY A 229 -11.30 -4.39 -11.12
C GLY A 229 -12.57 -4.35 -10.27
N SER A 230 -13.31 -3.23 -10.27
CA SER A 230 -14.57 -3.15 -9.52
C SER A 230 -15.69 -3.92 -10.24
N PRO A 231 -16.36 -4.87 -9.56
CA PRO A 231 -17.52 -5.55 -10.12
C PRO A 231 -18.68 -4.58 -10.41
N LEU A 232 -18.75 -3.46 -9.69
CA LEU A 232 -19.75 -2.41 -9.91
C LEU A 232 -19.55 -1.64 -11.22
N ALA A 233 -18.31 -1.56 -11.71
CA ALA A 233 -17.97 -0.89 -12.96
C ALA A 233 -18.12 -1.81 -14.19
N THR A 234 -17.97 -3.12 -13.99
CA THR A 234 -17.95 -4.12 -15.07
C THR A 234 -19.27 -4.85 -15.29
N ALA A 235 -20.23 -4.66 -14.38
CA ALA A 235 -21.53 -5.31 -14.51
C ALA A 235 -22.24 -4.89 -15.80
N PRO A 236 -22.75 -5.86 -16.60
CA PRO A 236 -23.49 -5.55 -17.83
C PRO A 236 -24.86 -4.98 -17.48
N VAL A 237 -25.01 -3.67 -17.51
CA VAL A 237 -26.30 -3.01 -17.31
C VAL A 237 -26.60 -2.12 -18.52
N HIS A 238 -27.86 -2.05 -18.88
CA HIS A 238 -28.38 -1.40 -20.09
C HIS A 238 -28.41 0.16 -20.04
N HIS A 239 -27.48 0.80 -19.36
CA HIS A 239 -27.50 2.26 -19.20
C HIS A 239 -26.21 2.93 -19.70
N ASP A 240 -26.39 3.99 -20.47
CA ASP A 240 -25.33 4.82 -21.06
C ASP A 240 -24.84 5.90 -20.08
N GLY A 241 -24.08 5.54 -19.05
CA GLY A 241 -23.55 6.56 -18.12
C GLY A 241 -22.57 6.05 -17.09
N PRO A 242 -21.88 6.95 -16.35
CA PRO A 242 -20.98 6.59 -15.28
C PRO A 242 -21.71 5.81 -14.17
N ARG A 243 -21.17 4.66 -13.77
CA ARG A 243 -21.81 3.74 -12.82
C ARG A 243 -21.16 3.73 -11.45
N CYS A 244 -20.26 4.68 -11.20
CA CYS A 244 -19.42 4.68 -10.00
C CYS A 244 -20.00 5.52 -8.87
N HIS A 245 -21.30 5.85 -8.86
CA HIS A 245 -21.86 6.75 -7.85
C HIS A 245 -21.74 6.21 -6.42
N LEU A 246 -21.92 4.90 -6.25
CA LEU A 246 -21.71 4.23 -4.95
C LEU A 246 -20.25 4.35 -4.50
N LEU A 247 -19.30 4.07 -5.41
CA LEU A 247 -17.86 4.17 -5.10
C LEU A 247 -17.44 5.63 -4.90
N ALA A 248 -17.96 6.55 -5.69
CA ALA A 248 -17.71 7.98 -5.50
C ALA A 248 -18.19 8.44 -4.11
N GLY A 249 -19.36 7.99 -3.69
CA GLY A 249 -19.85 8.23 -2.34
C GLY A 249 -18.96 7.62 -1.26
N LEU A 250 -18.53 6.37 -1.43
CA LEU A 250 -17.63 5.68 -0.49
C LEU A 250 -16.33 6.47 -0.30
N HIS A 251 -15.73 6.94 -1.39
CA HIS A 251 -14.51 7.77 -1.33
C HIS A 251 -14.80 9.15 -0.70
N ALA A 252 -15.95 9.74 -0.97
CA ALA A 252 -16.36 10.99 -0.32
C ALA A 252 -16.44 10.83 1.21
N GLY A 253 -17.05 9.72 1.68
CA GLY A 253 -17.07 9.40 3.11
C GLY A 253 -15.69 9.25 3.73
N PHE A 254 -14.74 8.62 3.02
CA PHE A 254 -13.34 8.52 3.45
C PHE A 254 -12.67 9.89 3.54
N LEU A 255 -12.80 10.70 2.49
CA LEU A 255 -12.16 12.02 2.44
C LEU A 255 -12.74 12.99 3.45
N GLU A 256 -14.06 12.96 3.69
CA GLU A 256 -14.68 13.75 4.75
C GLU A 256 -14.12 13.37 6.13
N HIS A 257 -14.04 12.08 6.40
CA HIS A 257 -13.49 11.61 7.68
C HIS A 257 -12.04 12.06 7.85
N LEU A 258 -11.19 11.86 6.82
CA LEU A 258 -9.77 12.22 6.89
C LEU A 258 -9.54 13.73 6.98
N SER A 259 -10.31 14.53 6.24
CA SER A 259 -10.16 15.99 6.21
C SER A 259 -10.87 16.71 7.35
N GLY A 260 -11.88 16.09 7.94
CA GLY A 260 -12.80 16.74 8.88
C GLY A 260 -13.70 17.82 8.24
N ARG A 261 -13.82 17.81 6.91
CA ARG A 261 -14.60 18.78 6.13
C ARG A 261 -15.56 18.05 5.21
N ALA A 262 -16.73 18.64 4.97
CA ALA A 262 -17.65 18.13 3.94
C ALA A 262 -16.99 18.14 2.56
N VAL A 263 -17.17 17.06 1.82
CA VAL A 263 -16.64 16.81 0.47
C VAL A 263 -17.79 16.59 -0.52
#